data_8c8293ec4079219d89674c87e439307d
#
_entry.id   8c8293ec4079219d89674c87e439307d
#
_cell.length_a   1.000
_cell.length_b   1.000
_cell.length_c   1.000
_cell.angle_alpha   90.00
_cell.angle_beta   90.00
_cell.angle_gamma   90.00
#
_symmetry.space_group_name_H-M   'P 1'
#
loop_
_entity.id
_entity.type
_entity.pdbx_description
1 polymer ?
#
loop_
_entity_poly.entity_id
_entity_poly.type
_entity_poly.pdbx_seq_one_letter_code
_entity_poly.pdbx_strand_id
1 'polypeptide(L)'
;GGLTRERAGFEVRDVHPTHYGRVCPIETPEGPNIGLINSLSVYARVNDFGFIETPYREIINGKVSENIKYISAIEEGEFVIAQASAVLDKNNKFVEELVPVRYRNEFELVTPDRVDLMDVSPQQVVSIAAALIPFLEHDDANRALMGSNMMRQAVPTLSTETPLVGTGMERTVARNSGDCVIAKNAGIIEKVDSGRIVVRKNLKDISGTGSAVDIYNLIKYTRSNQNTCINQKPIVSEGDRVSKGDILADGSSIDLGELALGQNIKIAFMPWHGYNFEDSILISDRLVQEDKLTSIHIVEETCTSRDTKLGPDEILSLIHI
;
A
#
# COMPACT_ATOMS: atom_id res chain seq x y z
N GLY A 1 -9.13 -22.03 -16.51
CA GLY A 1 -10.28 -21.54 -17.13
C GLY A 1 -11.07 -20.60 -16.23
N GLY A 2 -10.73 -19.30 -16.22
CA GLY A 2 -11.51 -18.30 -15.52
C GLY A 2 -12.55 -17.62 -16.40
N LEU A 3 -13.22 -16.64 -15.83
CA LEU A 3 -14.13 -15.77 -16.55
C LEU A 3 -13.34 -14.84 -17.47
N THR A 4 -13.80 -14.69 -18.71
CA THR A 4 -13.27 -13.71 -19.65
C THR A 4 -14.16 -12.48 -19.69
N ARG A 5 -13.58 -11.30 -20.00
CA ARG A 5 -14.32 -10.02 -20.06
C ARG A 5 -15.55 -10.07 -20.98
N GLU A 6 -15.53 -10.88 -22.02
CA GLU A 6 -16.62 -11.00 -23.00
C GLU A 6 -17.77 -11.90 -22.51
N ARG A 7 -17.48 -12.84 -21.61
CA ARG A 7 -18.46 -13.83 -21.10
C ARG A 7 -18.96 -13.53 -19.70
N ALA A 8 -18.40 -12.55 -19.03
CA ALA A 8 -18.77 -12.18 -17.68
C ALA A 8 -19.96 -11.22 -17.68
N GLY A 9 -21.08 -11.62 -17.08
CA GLY A 9 -22.24 -10.79 -16.84
C GLY A 9 -22.06 -9.83 -15.67
N PHE A 10 -23.09 -9.04 -15.36
CA PHE A 10 -23.06 -8.09 -14.25
C PHE A 10 -22.99 -8.78 -12.88
N GLU A 11 -23.64 -9.91 -12.69
CA GLU A 11 -23.69 -10.62 -11.40
C GLU A 11 -22.30 -10.95 -10.81
N VAL A 12 -21.35 -11.35 -11.67
CA VAL A 12 -19.99 -11.71 -11.23
C VAL A 12 -19.10 -10.48 -11.02
N ARG A 13 -19.52 -9.31 -11.48
CA ARG A 13 -18.80 -8.03 -11.37
C ARG A 13 -19.28 -7.18 -10.21
N ASP A 14 -20.47 -7.47 -9.68
CA ASP A 14 -21.08 -6.71 -8.60
C ASP A 14 -20.43 -7.03 -7.25
N VAL A 15 -20.56 -6.10 -6.32
CA VAL A 15 -20.12 -6.27 -4.94
C VAL A 15 -21.11 -7.16 -4.21
N HIS A 16 -20.61 -8.25 -3.64
CA HIS A 16 -21.43 -9.16 -2.86
C HIS A 16 -21.20 -8.92 -1.36
N PRO A 17 -22.22 -9.09 -0.47
CA PRO A 17 -22.05 -8.91 0.98
C PRO A 17 -20.92 -9.73 1.60
N THR A 18 -20.61 -10.91 1.05
CA THR A 18 -19.48 -11.75 1.48
C THR A 18 -18.10 -11.15 1.18
N HIS A 19 -18.02 -10.09 0.37
CA HIS A 19 -16.79 -9.34 0.11
C HIS A 19 -16.33 -8.50 1.31
N TYR A 20 -17.21 -8.25 2.28
CA TYR A 20 -16.90 -7.45 3.45
C TYR A 20 -15.64 -7.97 4.18
N GLY A 21 -14.65 -7.10 4.32
CA GLY A 21 -13.37 -7.42 4.95
C GLY A 21 -12.45 -8.39 4.17
N ARG A 22 -12.86 -8.88 3.00
CA ARG A 22 -12.12 -9.84 2.17
C ARG A 22 -11.67 -9.25 0.86
N VAL A 23 -12.57 -8.64 0.13
CA VAL A 23 -12.31 -8.04 -1.19
C VAL A 23 -12.72 -6.58 -1.15
N CYS A 24 -11.84 -5.68 -1.59
CA CYS A 24 -12.14 -4.25 -1.64
C CYS A 24 -13.26 -3.95 -2.64
N PRO A 25 -14.30 -3.21 -2.25
CA PRO A 25 -15.38 -2.83 -3.16
C PRO A 25 -15.02 -1.69 -4.11
N ILE A 26 -13.92 -0.99 -3.86
CA ILE A 26 -13.53 0.24 -4.57
C ILE A 26 -12.40 -0.03 -5.57
N GLU A 27 -11.37 -0.78 -5.17
CA GLU A 27 -10.19 -1.00 -6.01
C GLU A 27 -10.44 -2.07 -7.07
N THR A 28 -10.78 -1.63 -8.27
CA THR A 28 -10.96 -2.44 -9.47
C THR A 28 -10.57 -1.62 -10.70
N PRO A 29 -10.11 -2.23 -11.80
CA PRO A 29 -9.83 -1.50 -13.02
C PRO A 29 -11.08 -0.81 -13.58
N GLU A 30 -10.86 0.29 -14.30
CA GLU A 30 -11.88 0.91 -15.13
C GLU A 30 -11.95 0.19 -16.50
N GLY A 31 -13.13 0.13 -17.09
CA GLY A 31 -13.34 -0.43 -18.42
C GLY A 31 -13.74 -1.92 -18.44
N PRO A 32 -13.34 -2.71 -19.45
CA PRO A 32 -13.89 -4.05 -19.68
C PRO A 32 -13.62 -5.05 -18.57
N ASN A 33 -12.59 -4.84 -17.76
CA ASN A 33 -12.20 -5.73 -16.66
C ASN A 33 -12.78 -5.31 -15.29
N ILE A 34 -13.69 -4.35 -15.26
CA ILE A 34 -14.30 -3.89 -14.01
C ILE A 34 -14.97 -5.05 -13.26
N GLY A 35 -14.70 -5.17 -11.95
CA GLY A 35 -15.25 -6.22 -11.11
C GLY A 35 -14.67 -7.62 -11.31
N LEU A 36 -13.82 -7.84 -12.34
CA LEU A 36 -13.16 -9.12 -12.60
C LEU A 36 -11.77 -9.21 -11.96
N ILE A 37 -11.07 -8.09 -11.88
CA ILE A 37 -9.78 -7.96 -11.22
C ILE A 37 -10.01 -7.19 -9.94
N ASN A 38 -9.86 -7.86 -8.81
CA ASN A 38 -10.14 -7.32 -7.50
C ASN A 38 -8.88 -7.39 -6.62
N SER A 39 -8.85 -6.57 -5.57
CA SER A 39 -7.79 -6.54 -4.58
C SER A 39 -8.27 -7.03 -3.24
N LEU A 40 -7.42 -7.72 -2.49
CA LEU A 40 -7.71 -8.13 -1.11
C LEU A 40 -7.81 -6.92 -0.20
N SER A 41 -8.67 -7.00 0.80
CA SER A 41 -8.76 -6.02 1.87
C SER A 41 -7.50 -6.06 2.76
N VAL A 42 -7.23 -4.97 3.49
CA VAL A 42 -5.99 -4.75 4.25
C VAL A 42 -5.64 -5.91 5.19
N TYR A 43 -6.64 -6.44 5.92
CA TYR A 43 -6.42 -7.50 6.91
C TYR A 43 -6.85 -8.88 6.46
N ALA A 44 -7.29 -9.02 5.20
CA ALA A 44 -7.70 -10.31 4.65
C ALA A 44 -6.49 -11.24 4.49
N ARG A 45 -6.72 -12.51 4.74
CA ARG A 45 -5.74 -13.56 4.47
C ARG A 45 -6.42 -14.76 3.80
N VAL A 46 -5.61 -15.58 3.14
CA VAL A 46 -6.08 -16.86 2.56
C VAL A 46 -5.69 -17.98 3.51
N ASN A 47 -6.64 -18.85 3.85
CA ASN A 47 -6.37 -20.01 4.69
C ASN A 47 -5.75 -21.18 3.87
N ASP A 48 -5.41 -22.26 4.56
CA ASP A 48 -4.78 -23.45 3.95
C ASP A 48 -5.68 -24.15 2.91
N PHE A 49 -6.99 -23.92 2.96
CA PHE A 49 -7.98 -24.44 2.02
C PHE A 49 -8.27 -23.52 0.84
N GLY A 50 -7.66 -22.34 0.79
CA GLY A 50 -7.85 -21.34 -0.27
C GLY A 50 -9.05 -20.40 -0.07
N PHE A 51 -9.70 -20.39 1.10
CA PHE A 51 -10.75 -19.42 1.42
C PHE A 51 -10.18 -18.14 1.99
N ILE A 52 -10.81 -17.00 1.65
CA ILE A 52 -10.44 -15.70 2.20
C ILE A 52 -11.11 -15.52 3.54
N GLU A 53 -10.33 -15.21 4.55
CA GLU A 53 -10.76 -14.95 5.93
C GLU A 53 -10.50 -13.50 6.30
N THR A 54 -11.33 -12.99 7.21
CA THR A 54 -11.20 -11.64 7.78
C THR A 54 -11.12 -11.72 9.30
N PRO A 55 -10.34 -10.83 9.97
CA PRO A 55 -10.21 -10.85 11.42
C PRO A 55 -11.37 -10.14 12.12
N TYR A 56 -11.78 -10.69 13.24
CA TYR A 56 -12.74 -10.12 14.18
C TYR A 56 -12.22 -10.23 15.60
N ARG A 57 -12.63 -9.31 16.48
CA ARG A 57 -12.39 -9.40 17.92
C ARG A 57 -13.52 -10.18 18.57
N GLU A 58 -13.18 -11.13 19.43
CA GLU A 58 -14.18 -11.88 20.20
C GLU A 58 -14.76 -11.04 21.34
N ILE A 59 -16.06 -11.20 21.60
CA ILE A 59 -16.75 -10.60 22.72
C ILE A 59 -17.09 -11.66 23.73
N ILE A 60 -16.62 -11.50 24.96
CA ILE A 60 -16.85 -12.42 26.05
C ILE A 60 -17.57 -11.67 27.18
N ASN A 61 -18.79 -12.08 27.53
CA ASN A 61 -19.62 -11.45 28.54
C ASN A 61 -19.80 -9.91 28.37
N GLY A 62 -20.11 -9.49 27.15
CA GLY A 62 -20.29 -8.08 26.81
C GLY A 62 -19.02 -7.22 26.85
N LYS A 63 -17.85 -7.85 26.91
CA LYS A 63 -16.54 -7.20 26.89
C LYS A 63 -15.77 -7.62 25.65
N VAL A 64 -15.27 -6.64 24.89
CA VAL A 64 -14.42 -6.88 23.72
C VAL A 64 -13.03 -7.34 24.18
N SER A 65 -12.65 -8.52 23.71
CA SER A 65 -11.36 -9.15 24.01
C SER A 65 -10.29 -8.68 23.00
N GLU A 66 -9.02 -8.87 23.33
CA GLU A 66 -7.91 -8.68 22.40
C GLU A 66 -7.68 -9.89 21.50
N ASN A 67 -8.40 -10.99 21.73
CA ASN A 67 -8.30 -12.16 20.89
C ASN A 67 -8.88 -11.89 19.51
N ILE A 68 -8.09 -12.19 18.49
CA ILE A 68 -8.47 -12.02 17.09
C ILE A 68 -8.76 -13.42 16.52
N LYS A 69 -9.97 -13.57 15.99
CA LYS A 69 -10.40 -14.78 15.28
C LYS A 69 -10.56 -14.46 13.80
N TYR A 70 -9.95 -15.28 12.95
CA TYR A 70 -10.13 -15.18 11.51
C TYR A 70 -11.28 -16.09 11.09
N ILE A 71 -12.22 -15.55 10.34
CA ILE A 71 -13.47 -16.22 9.99
C ILE A 71 -13.71 -16.14 8.50
N SER A 72 -14.14 -17.26 7.91
CA SER A 72 -14.55 -17.33 6.51
C SER A 72 -15.97 -16.77 6.32
N ALA A 73 -16.34 -16.47 5.08
CA ALA A 73 -17.67 -15.94 4.76
C ALA A 73 -18.81 -16.88 5.10
N ILE A 74 -18.56 -18.19 5.11
CA ILE A 74 -19.55 -19.22 5.42
C ILE A 74 -19.91 -19.19 6.91
N GLU A 75 -18.90 -19.10 7.76
CA GLU A 75 -19.09 -19.07 9.21
C GLU A 75 -19.62 -17.74 9.71
N GLU A 76 -19.28 -16.64 9.02
CA GLU A 76 -19.65 -15.27 9.41
C GLU A 76 -21.16 -15.06 9.56
N GLY A 77 -21.96 -15.71 8.73
CA GLY A 77 -23.43 -15.60 8.77
C GLY A 77 -24.09 -16.09 10.05
N GLU A 78 -23.37 -16.82 10.91
CA GLU A 78 -23.87 -17.33 12.18
C GLU A 78 -23.68 -16.35 13.34
N PHE A 79 -22.81 -15.35 13.19
CA PHE A 79 -22.43 -14.42 14.24
C PHE A 79 -23.07 -13.05 14.09
N VAL A 80 -23.37 -12.42 15.23
CA VAL A 80 -23.77 -11.03 15.34
C VAL A 80 -22.53 -10.15 15.50
N ILE A 81 -22.23 -9.32 14.51
CA ILE A 81 -20.96 -8.60 14.41
C ILE A 81 -21.18 -7.09 14.57
N ALA A 82 -20.58 -6.50 15.61
CA ALA A 82 -20.59 -5.06 15.82
C ALA A 82 -19.61 -4.33 14.89
N GLN A 83 -19.98 -3.12 14.51
CA GLN A 83 -19.10 -2.25 13.71
C GLN A 83 -17.92 -1.73 14.55
N ALA A 84 -16.78 -1.47 13.91
CA ALA A 84 -15.58 -0.93 14.55
C ALA A 84 -15.78 0.48 15.14
N SER A 85 -16.79 1.22 14.68
CA SER A 85 -17.15 2.56 15.16
C SER A 85 -17.91 2.58 16.48
N ALA A 86 -18.38 1.42 16.99
CA ALA A 86 -19.09 1.33 18.25
C ALA A 86 -18.23 1.84 19.43
N VAL A 87 -18.81 2.69 20.25
CA VAL A 87 -18.09 3.35 21.35
C VAL A 87 -17.88 2.37 22.51
N LEU A 88 -16.62 2.22 22.93
CA LEU A 88 -16.22 1.38 24.03
C LEU A 88 -15.78 2.23 25.23
N ASP A 89 -16.09 1.77 26.44
CA ASP A 89 -15.59 2.31 27.70
C ASP A 89 -14.11 1.89 27.94
N LYS A 90 -13.46 2.47 28.94
CA LYS A 90 -12.11 2.12 29.40
C LYS A 90 -11.93 0.63 29.74
N ASN A 91 -13.01 -0.05 30.03
CA ASN A 91 -13.06 -1.49 30.34
C ASN A 91 -13.36 -2.35 29.11
N ASN A 92 -13.35 -1.79 27.88
CA ASN A 92 -13.72 -2.44 26.64
C ASN A 92 -15.17 -2.98 26.61
N LYS A 93 -16.09 -2.30 27.29
CA LYS A 93 -17.52 -2.57 27.23
C LYS A 93 -18.23 -1.54 26.37
N PHE A 94 -19.30 -1.95 25.68
CA PHE A 94 -20.14 -1.01 24.93
C PHE A 94 -20.81 0.00 25.87
N VAL A 95 -20.78 1.27 25.46
CA VAL A 95 -21.41 2.38 26.22
C VAL A 95 -22.87 2.52 25.86
N GLU A 96 -23.22 2.22 24.61
CA GLU A 96 -24.55 2.39 24.07
C GLU A 96 -25.47 1.22 24.46
N GLU A 97 -26.75 1.52 24.74
CA GLU A 97 -27.77 0.50 25.02
C GLU A 97 -28.13 -0.35 23.80
N LEU A 98 -28.02 0.25 22.59
CA LEU A 98 -28.25 -0.41 21.33
C LEU A 98 -27.02 -0.21 20.44
N VAL A 99 -26.40 -1.31 20.03
CA VAL A 99 -25.20 -1.32 19.20
C VAL A 99 -25.60 -1.64 17.76
N PRO A 100 -25.09 -0.88 16.76
CA PRO A 100 -25.28 -1.22 15.37
C PRO A 100 -24.46 -2.46 15.01
N VAL A 101 -25.16 -3.47 14.50
CA VAL A 101 -24.55 -4.75 14.15
C VAL A 101 -24.93 -5.18 12.74
N ARG A 102 -24.16 -6.11 12.21
CA ARG A 102 -24.43 -6.81 10.97
C ARG A 102 -24.71 -8.28 11.30
N TYR A 103 -25.89 -8.75 10.90
CA TYR A 103 -26.30 -10.15 11.04
C TYR A 103 -26.97 -10.63 9.76
N ARG A 104 -26.52 -11.73 9.18
CA ARG A 104 -27.04 -12.30 7.92
C ARG A 104 -27.20 -11.29 6.80
N ASN A 105 -26.20 -10.41 6.63
CA ASN A 105 -26.15 -9.33 5.64
C ASN A 105 -27.14 -8.16 5.86
N GLU A 106 -27.84 -8.13 6.97
CA GLU A 106 -28.72 -7.04 7.37
C GLU A 106 -28.11 -6.23 8.51
N PHE A 107 -28.42 -4.96 8.57
CA PHE A 107 -27.99 -4.05 9.64
C PHE A 107 -29.12 -3.92 10.65
N GLU A 108 -28.82 -4.28 11.90
CA GLU A 108 -29.77 -4.23 13.01
C GLU A 108 -29.18 -3.45 14.19
N LEU A 109 -30.05 -3.03 15.10
CA LEU A 109 -29.65 -2.52 16.41
C LEU A 109 -29.99 -3.55 17.46
N VAL A 110 -28.99 -4.04 18.18
CA VAL A 110 -29.14 -5.06 19.21
C VAL A 110 -28.54 -4.63 20.53
N THR A 111 -28.96 -5.27 21.61
CA THR A 111 -28.36 -5.07 22.94
C THR A 111 -26.95 -5.68 22.98
N PRO A 112 -26.01 -5.11 23.77
CA PRO A 112 -24.61 -5.57 23.84
C PRO A 112 -24.45 -7.07 24.18
N ASP A 113 -25.41 -7.64 24.90
CA ASP A 113 -25.36 -9.06 25.32
C ASP A 113 -25.53 -10.04 24.16
N ARG A 114 -26.09 -9.59 23.04
CA ARG A 114 -26.32 -10.41 21.85
C ARG A 114 -25.19 -10.32 20.82
N VAL A 115 -24.17 -9.50 21.08
CA VAL A 115 -23.07 -9.29 20.15
C VAL A 115 -21.99 -10.33 20.38
N ASP A 116 -21.61 -11.08 19.35
CA ASP A 116 -20.62 -12.15 19.41
C ASP A 116 -19.21 -11.65 19.04
N LEU A 117 -19.14 -10.80 18.04
CA LEU A 117 -17.89 -10.35 17.44
C LEU A 117 -17.92 -8.84 17.18
N MET A 118 -16.76 -8.26 17.02
CA MET A 118 -16.58 -6.85 16.62
C MET A 118 -15.52 -6.73 15.53
N ASP A 119 -15.74 -5.84 14.58
CA ASP A 119 -14.75 -5.48 13.57
C ASP A 119 -13.46 -4.95 14.23
N VAL A 120 -12.31 -5.26 13.64
CA VAL A 120 -11.01 -4.82 14.18
C VAL A 120 -10.77 -3.34 13.91
N SER A 121 -11.09 -2.89 12.69
CA SER A 121 -10.87 -1.50 12.24
C SER A 121 -11.80 -1.16 11.08
N PRO A 122 -12.19 0.13 10.90
CA PRO A 122 -12.92 0.57 9.71
C PRO A 122 -12.14 0.34 8.40
N GLN A 123 -10.81 0.35 8.44
CA GLN A 123 -9.95 0.06 7.28
C GLN A 123 -10.02 -1.38 6.80
N GLN A 124 -10.62 -2.25 7.57
CA GLN A 124 -10.79 -3.68 7.25
C GLN A 124 -11.55 -3.91 5.94
N VAL A 125 -12.43 -3.00 5.55
CA VAL A 125 -13.31 -3.15 4.38
C VAL A 125 -12.60 -2.88 3.06
N VAL A 126 -11.56 -2.04 3.07
CA VAL A 126 -10.90 -1.52 1.88
C VAL A 126 -9.50 -2.12 1.67
N SER A 127 -8.99 -2.02 0.45
CA SER A 127 -7.62 -2.40 0.11
C SER A 127 -6.60 -1.38 0.61
N ILE A 128 -5.32 -1.71 0.49
CA ILE A 128 -4.21 -0.81 0.87
C ILE A 128 -4.28 0.51 0.08
N ALA A 129 -4.51 0.45 -1.23
CA ALA A 129 -4.60 1.66 -2.04
C ALA A 129 -5.77 2.55 -1.61
N ALA A 130 -6.94 1.98 -1.40
CA ALA A 130 -8.10 2.73 -0.91
C ALA A 130 -7.91 3.25 0.53
N ALA A 131 -7.21 2.51 1.39
CA ALA A 131 -6.91 2.93 2.76
C ALA A 131 -5.91 4.10 2.85
N LEU A 132 -5.18 4.40 1.78
CA LEU A 132 -4.29 5.55 1.67
C LEU A 132 -5.00 6.85 1.30
N ILE A 133 -6.28 6.80 0.90
CA ILE A 133 -7.06 7.99 0.52
C ILE A 133 -7.54 8.68 1.80
N PRO A 134 -7.10 9.92 2.07
CA PRO A 134 -7.61 10.68 3.22
C PRO A 134 -9.06 11.09 2.97
N PHE A 135 -9.89 11.05 4.01
CA PHE A 135 -11.33 11.38 3.96
C PHE A 135 -12.11 10.54 2.94
N LEU A 136 -11.75 9.26 2.80
CA LEU A 136 -12.40 8.34 1.86
C LEU A 136 -13.91 8.25 2.06
N GLU A 137 -14.38 8.34 3.31
CA GLU A 137 -15.79 8.29 3.68
C GLU A 137 -16.63 9.47 3.13
N HIS A 138 -15.98 10.54 2.71
CA HIS A 138 -16.61 11.72 2.11
C HIS A 138 -16.60 11.71 0.57
N ASP A 139 -15.89 10.75 -0.02
CA ASP A 139 -15.76 10.64 -1.47
C ASP A 139 -16.80 9.71 -2.07
N ASP A 140 -17.26 10.03 -3.29
CA ASP A 140 -18.04 9.11 -4.09
C ASP A 140 -17.20 7.88 -4.50
N ALA A 141 -17.82 6.71 -4.49
CA ALA A 141 -17.13 5.45 -4.79
C ALA A 141 -16.46 5.46 -6.19
N ASN A 142 -17.08 6.07 -7.19
CA ASN A 142 -16.52 6.18 -8.53
C ASN A 142 -15.23 6.99 -8.54
N ARG A 143 -15.18 8.11 -7.80
CA ARG A 143 -13.98 8.95 -7.71
C ARG A 143 -12.90 8.33 -6.85
N ALA A 144 -13.25 7.63 -5.79
CA ALA A 144 -12.31 6.85 -4.99
C ALA A 144 -11.65 5.72 -5.81
N LEU A 145 -12.42 5.03 -6.68
CA LEU A 145 -11.91 4.03 -7.62
C LEU A 145 -10.87 4.67 -8.56
N MET A 146 -11.20 5.77 -9.19
CA MET A 146 -10.26 6.48 -10.08
C MET A 146 -8.99 6.91 -9.33
N GLY A 147 -9.13 7.50 -8.14
CA GLY A 147 -8.01 7.92 -7.29
C GLY A 147 -7.11 6.77 -6.88
N SER A 148 -7.67 5.64 -6.46
CA SER A 148 -6.88 4.46 -6.09
C SER A 148 -6.10 3.89 -7.28
N ASN A 149 -6.69 3.90 -8.47
CA ASN A 149 -6.02 3.49 -9.70
C ASN A 149 -4.88 4.44 -10.07
N MET A 150 -5.07 5.76 -9.93
CA MET A 150 -4.05 6.77 -10.23
C MET A 150 -2.85 6.69 -9.28
N MET A 151 -3.06 6.40 -7.99
CA MET A 151 -1.95 6.22 -7.04
C MET A 151 -0.98 5.11 -7.48
N ARG A 152 -1.47 4.06 -8.11
CA ARG A 152 -0.64 2.96 -8.62
C ARG A 152 0.17 3.32 -9.88
N GLN A 153 -0.14 4.43 -10.52
CA GLN A 153 0.54 4.94 -11.72
C GLN A 153 1.54 6.07 -11.42
N ALA A 154 1.74 6.37 -10.13
CA ALA A 154 2.65 7.43 -9.72
C ALA A 154 4.09 7.12 -10.15
N VAL A 155 4.73 8.10 -10.77
CA VAL A 155 6.14 8.05 -11.19
C VAL A 155 7.00 8.64 -10.09
N PRO A 156 8.08 7.98 -9.66
CA PRO A 156 9.02 8.54 -8.70
C PRO A 156 9.62 9.83 -9.18
N THR A 157 9.52 10.89 -8.39
CA THR A 157 10.12 12.19 -8.67
C THR A 157 11.55 12.27 -8.14
N LEU A 158 12.30 13.26 -8.61
CA LEU A 158 13.69 13.50 -8.20
C LEU A 158 13.80 13.75 -6.68
N SER A 159 12.89 14.55 -6.15
CA SER A 159 12.69 14.73 -4.71
C SER A 159 11.24 14.46 -4.38
N THR A 160 10.99 13.79 -3.26
CA THR A 160 9.65 13.45 -2.78
C THR A 160 9.34 14.23 -1.52
N GLU A 161 8.08 14.45 -1.25
CA GLU A 161 7.58 15.14 -0.07
C GLU A 161 6.48 14.34 0.58
N THR A 162 6.54 14.15 1.89
CA THR A 162 5.46 13.48 2.63
C THR A 162 4.16 14.26 2.50
N PRO A 163 3.01 13.58 2.35
CA PRO A 163 1.72 14.25 2.28
C PRO A 163 1.42 14.98 3.60
N LEU A 164 0.87 16.21 3.51
CA LEU A 164 0.48 17.00 4.67
C LEU A 164 -0.69 16.35 5.44
N VAL A 165 -1.56 15.66 4.74
CA VAL A 165 -2.69 14.91 5.32
C VAL A 165 -2.57 13.46 4.87
N GLY A 166 -2.55 12.56 5.82
CA GLY A 166 -2.43 11.12 5.60
C GLY A 166 -3.40 10.32 6.46
N THR A 167 -3.43 9.02 6.25
CA THR A 167 -4.30 8.08 6.96
C THR A 167 -3.58 7.28 8.04
N GLY A 168 -2.26 7.42 8.17
CA GLY A 168 -1.42 6.61 9.04
C GLY A 168 -0.97 5.28 8.43
N MET A 169 -1.48 4.90 7.27
CA MET A 169 -1.04 3.70 6.54
C MET A 169 0.28 3.91 5.80
N GLU A 170 0.67 5.13 5.52
CA GLU A 170 1.83 5.49 4.71
C GLU A 170 3.13 4.86 5.26
N ARG A 171 3.34 4.95 6.56
CA ARG A 171 4.52 4.37 7.23
C ARG A 171 4.55 2.85 7.17
N THR A 172 3.40 2.22 7.38
CA THR A 172 3.27 0.75 7.32
C THR A 172 3.48 0.24 5.90
N VAL A 173 2.92 0.92 4.92
CA VAL A 173 3.07 0.56 3.50
C VAL A 173 4.52 0.73 3.06
N ALA A 174 5.17 1.85 3.38
CA ALA A 174 6.58 2.08 3.06
C ALA A 174 7.48 1.01 3.66
N ARG A 175 7.29 0.68 4.94
CA ARG A 175 8.06 -0.36 5.62
C ARG A 175 7.90 -1.75 4.99
N ASN A 176 6.69 -2.10 4.57
CA ASN A 176 6.37 -3.44 4.03
C ASN A 176 6.55 -3.54 2.51
N SER A 177 6.81 -2.44 1.82
CA SER A 177 6.99 -2.42 0.36
C SER A 177 8.22 -3.19 -0.13
N GLY A 178 9.24 -3.36 0.74
CA GLY A 178 10.53 -3.95 0.37
C GLY A 178 11.48 -2.99 -0.36
N ASP A 179 11.07 -1.76 -0.64
CA ASP A 179 11.93 -0.74 -1.25
C ASP A 179 12.78 0.00 -0.21
N CYS A 180 12.34 0.03 1.04
CA CYS A 180 13.12 0.51 2.18
C CYS A 180 14.10 -0.56 2.68
N VAL A 181 15.26 -0.12 3.15
CA VAL A 181 16.19 -0.97 3.88
C VAL A 181 15.85 -0.95 5.37
N ILE A 182 15.57 -2.12 5.93
CA ILE A 182 15.11 -2.27 7.32
C ILE A 182 16.19 -2.99 8.14
N ALA A 183 16.39 -2.55 9.38
CA ALA A 183 17.30 -3.19 10.34
C ALA A 183 16.82 -4.60 10.71
N LYS A 184 17.63 -5.62 10.44
CA LYS A 184 17.35 -7.01 10.81
C LYS A 184 17.55 -7.27 12.30
N ASN A 185 18.52 -6.58 12.90
CA ASN A 185 18.88 -6.68 14.31
C ASN A 185 19.05 -5.29 14.92
N ALA A 186 18.90 -5.20 16.23
CA ALA A 186 19.19 -3.98 16.97
C ALA A 186 20.71 -3.75 17.06
N GLY A 187 21.13 -2.49 17.01
CA GLY A 187 22.55 -2.16 17.06
C GLY A 187 22.86 -0.67 17.05
N ILE A 188 24.11 -0.36 16.76
CA ILE A 188 24.62 1.00 16.60
C ILE A 188 25.20 1.12 15.19
N ILE A 189 24.85 2.20 14.52
CA ILE A 189 25.38 2.53 13.20
C ILE A 189 26.87 2.86 13.35
N GLU A 190 27.72 2.08 12.74
CA GLU A 190 29.17 2.26 12.81
C GLU A 190 29.70 3.10 11.66
N LYS A 191 29.16 2.88 10.46
CA LYS A 191 29.55 3.63 9.27
C LYS A 191 28.39 3.74 8.28
N VAL A 192 28.28 4.90 7.66
CA VAL A 192 27.30 5.19 6.60
C VAL A 192 28.04 5.79 5.41
N ASP A 193 27.82 5.21 4.24
CA ASP A 193 28.18 5.83 2.98
C ASP A 193 27.01 5.69 1.98
N SER A 194 27.13 6.29 0.81
CA SER A 194 26.07 6.27 -0.20
C SER A 194 25.75 4.88 -0.72
N GLY A 195 26.66 3.93 -0.61
CA GLY A 195 26.55 2.56 -1.14
C GLY A 195 26.24 1.51 -0.08
N ARG A 196 26.47 1.80 1.21
CA ARG A 196 26.27 0.81 2.27
C ARG A 196 26.10 1.44 3.65
N ILE A 197 25.44 0.69 4.52
CA ILE A 197 25.28 1.00 5.94
C ILE A 197 25.84 -0.18 6.73
N VAL A 198 26.70 0.10 7.72
CA VAL A 198 27.31 -0.89 8.61
C VAL A 198 26.74 -0.74 10.00
N VAL A 199 26.08 -1.78 10.50
CA VAL A 199 25.45 -1.81 11.81
C VAL A 199 26.18 -2.82 12.71
N ARG A 200 26.71 -2.35 13.82
CA ARG A 200 27.28 -3.22 14.86
C ARG A 200 26.17 -3.70 15.78
N LYS A 201 25.94 -5.02 15.81
CA LYS A 201 24.91 -5.65 16.63
C LYS A 201 25.17 -5.48 18.12
N ASN A 202 24.12 -5.50 18.91
CA ASN A 202 24.26 -5.63 20.36
C ASN A 202 24.77 -7.04 20.72
N LEU A 203 25.62 -7.13 21.72
CA LEU A 203 26.22 -8.40 22.18
C LEU A 203 25.19 -9.47 22.54
N LYS A 204 23.98 -9.07 22.94
CA LYS A 204 22.88 -9.99 23.29
C LYS A 204 22.25 -10.68 22.07
N ASP A 205 22.36 -10.08 20.89
CA ASP A 205 21.75 -10.57 19.65
C ASP A 205 22.71 -11.42 18.80
N ILE A 206 23.95 -11.61 19.30
CA ILE A 206 24.95 -12.46 18.66
C ILE A 206 24.76 -13.88 19.18
N SER A 207 24.10 -14.73 18.40
CA SER A 207 23.96 -16.16 18.71
C SER A 207 25.12 -16.96 18.10
N GLY A 208 25.99 -17.52 18.93
CA GLY A 208 27.04 -18.46 18.53
C GLY A 208 28.12 -17.86 17.60
N THR A 209 28.34 -18.49 16.44
CA THR A 209 29.34 -18.11 15.43
C THR A 209 28.90 -16.99 14.49
N GLY A 210 27.82 -16.28 14.80
CA GLY A 210 27.27 -15.21 13.96
C GLY A 210 28.18 -13.98 13.86
N SER A 211 28.16 -13.28 12.72
CA SER A 211 28.87 -12.01 12.54
C SER A 211 28.38 -10.96 13.54
N ALA A 212 29.30 -10.21 14.13
CA ALA A 212 28.99 -9.09 15.03
C ALA A 212 28.48 -7.83 14.29
N VAL A 213 28.54 -7.85 12.96
CA VAL A 213 28.23 -6.71 12.11
C VAL A 213 27.24 -7.14 11.03
N ASP A 214 26.22 -6.30 10.77
CA ASP A 214 25.34 -6.41 9.62
C ASP A 214 25.74 -5.34 8.59
N ILE A 215 25.90 -5.74 7.35
CA ILE A 215 26.21 -4.84 6.24
C ILE A 215 25.00 -4.81 5.31
N TYR A 216 24.47 -3.60 5.09
CA TYR A 216 23.35 -3.34 4.19
C TYR A 216 23.87 -2.60 2.96
N ASN A 217 23.89 -3.27 1.81
CA ASN A 217 24.24 -2.64 0.55
C ASN A 217 23.00 -1.94 -0.03
N LEU A 218 23.19 -0.69 -0.46
CA LEU A 218 22.13 0.14 -1.01
C LEU A 218 22.09 0.02 -2.54
N ILE A 219 20.89 -0.02 -3.09
CA ILE A 219 20.67 -0.01 -4.54
C ILE A 219 20.80 1.44 -5.02
N LYS A 220 21.65 1.67 -6.00
CA LYS A 220 21.95 3.01 -6.52
C LYS A 220 21.65 3.09 -8.01
N TYR A 221 20.73 3.99 -8.40
CA TYR A 221 20.44 4.38 -9.78
C TYR A 221 20.26 3.21 -10.76
N THR A 222 19.51 2.19 -10.35
CA THR A 222 19.20 1.05 -11.21
C THR A 222 17.89 1.27 -11.97
N ARG A 223 17.78 0.63 -13.13
CA ARG A 223 16.57 0.67 -13.95
C ARG A 223 15.51 -0.26 -13.39
N SER A 224 14.28 0.24 -13.25
CA SER A 224 13.08 -0.59 -12.99
C SER A 224 12.52 -1.18 -14.30
N ASN A 225 11.57 -2.10 -14.17
CA ASN A 225 10.86 -2.66 -15.33
C ASN A 225 10.11 -1.60 -16.17
N GLN A 226 9.73 -0.49 -15.56
CA GLN A 226 9.04 0.64 -16.19
C GLN A 226 10.01 1.77 -16.59
N ASN A 227 11.32 1.50 -16.66
CA ASN A 227 12.38 2.46 -16.96
C ASN A 227 12.51 3.61 -15.94
N THR A 228 11.91 3.49 -14.77
CA THR A 228 12.07 4.45 -13.68
C THR A 228 13.36 4.19 -12.90
N CYS A 229 13.86 5.21 -12.20
CA CYS A 229 15.07 5.10 -11.41
C CYS A 229 14.78 4.53 -10.02
N ILE A 230 15.45 3.44 -9.64
CA ILE A 230 15.47 2.90 -8.28
C ILE A 230 16.74 3.40 -7.61
N ASN A 231 16.60 4.17 -6.54
CA ASN A 231 17.70 4.69 -5.77
C ASN A 231 17.36 4.68 -4.28
N GLN A 232 18.23 4.09 -3.47
CA GLN A 232 18.07 4.06 -2.01
C GLN A 232 19.00 5.11 -1.38
N LYS A 233 18.45 5.88 -0.46
CA LYS A 233 19.12 6.97 0.23
C LYS A 233 19.14 6.71 1.73
N PRO A 234 20.33 6.67 2.40
CA PRO A 234 20.40 6.50 3.85
C PRO A 234 19.77 7.67 4.58
N ILE A 235 19.02 7.38 5.65
CA ILE A 235 18.38 8.38 6.53
C ILE A 235 19.03 8.43 7.91
N VAL A 236 19.89 7.45 8.23
CA VAL A 236 20.57 7.33 9.52
C VAL A 236 21.97 7.94 9.47
N SER A 237 22.47 8.34 10.63
CA SER A 237 23.80 8.91 10.81
C SER A 237 24.70 7.97 11.62
N GLU A 238 26.03 8.15 11.52
CA GLU A 238 27.00 7.39 12.32
C GLU A 238 26.77 7.66 13.82
N GLY A 239 26.75 6.59 14.61
CA GLY A 239 26.50 6.63 16.06
C GLY A 239 25.04 6.47 16.48
N ASP A 240 24.09 6.51 15.54
CA ASP A 240 22.67 6.30 15.85
C ASP A 240 22.40 4.90 16.38
N ARG A 241 21.49 4.80 17.33
CA ARG A 241 20.98 3.52 17.82
C ARG A 241 19.74 3.13 17.06
N VAL A 242 19.72 1.91 16.54
CA VAL A 242 18.61 1.36 15.79
C VAL A 242 18.06 0.10 16.46
N SER A 243 16.76 -0.06 16.39
CA SER A 243 16.05 -1.24 16.84
C SER A 243 15.75 -2.16 15.65
N LYS A 244 15.46 -3.42 15.93
CA LYS A 244 15.00 -4.34 14.89
C LYS A 244 13.72 -3.81 14.26
N GLY A 245 13.73 -3.64 12.94
CA GLY A 245 12.60 -3.17 12.16
C GLY A 245 12.60 -1.66 11.90
N ASP A 246 13.60 -0.91 12.36
CA ASP A 246 13.75 0.50 12.00
C ASP A 246 14.20 0.63 10.54
N ILE A 247 13.77 1.70 9.89
CA ILE A 247 14.14 2.00 8.50
C ILE A 247 15.51 2.68 8.51
N LEU A 248 16.44 2.14 7.74
CA LEU A 248 17.81 2.63 7.60
C LEU A 248 18.01 3.49 6.35
N ALA A 249 17.32 3.14 5.28
CA ALA A 249 17.38 3.89 4.04
C ALA A 249 16.01 3.95 3.37
N ASP A 250 15.69 5.12 2.81
CA ASP A 250 14.50 5.35 2.01
C ASP A 250 14.68 4.80 0.59
N GLY A 251 13.58 4.28 0.04
CA GLY A 251 13.50 3.87 -1.35
C GLY A 251 12.97 4.97 -2.27
N SER A 252 12.58 4.57 -3.48
CA SER A 252 11.91 5.45 -4.41
C SER A 252 10.52 5.83 -3.89
N SER A 253 10.11 7.08 -4.06
CA SER A 253 8.81 7.59 -3.57
C SER A 253 8.57 7.39 -2.05
N ILE A 254 9.62 7.40 -1.27
CA ILE A 254 9.56 7.33 0.18
C ILE A 254 10.40 8.47 0.77
N ASP A 255 9.86 9.12 1.78
CA ASP A 255 10.52 10.23 2.49
C ASP A 255 10.42 9.99 4.00
N LEU A 256 11.59 9.95 4.68
CA LEU A 256 11.72 9.68 6.12
C LEU A 256 10.91 8.44 6.59
N GLY A 257 10.86 7.41 5.78
CA GLY A 257 10.15 6.16 6.09
C GLY A 257 8.64 6.21 5.88
N GLU A 258 8.12 7.26 5.26
CA GLU A 258 6.71 7.39 4.89
C GLU A 258 6.54 7.40 3.38
N LEU A 259 5.44 6.85 2.91
CA LEU A 259 5.12 6.83 1.47
C LEU A 259 4.86 8.26 0.99
N ALA A 260 5.64 8.69 -0.01
CA ALA A 260 5.59 10.02 -0.61
C ALA A 260 5.54 9.88 -2.13
N LEU A 261 4.34 9.76 -2.70
CA LEU A 261 4.14 9.49 -4.13
C LEU A 261 4.36 10.71 -5.02
N GLY A 262 4.49 11.91 -4.46
CA GLY A 262 4.60 13.13 -5.22
C GLY A 262 5.01 14.32 -4.38
N GLN A 263 4.42 15.49 -4.70
CA GLN A 263 4.72 16.78 -4.09
C GLN A 263 3.45 17.44 -3.57
N ASN A 264 3.56 18.21 -2.49
CA ASN A 264 2.47 19.04 -2.01
C ASN A 264 2.43 20.34 -2.83
N ILE A 265 1.34 20.55 -3.57
CA ILE A 265 1.19 21.67 -4.50
C ILE A 265 -0.03 22.50 -4.11
N LYS A 266 0.14 23.83 -4.10
CA LYS A 266 -0.99 24.74 -3.90
C LYS A 266 -1.81 24.83 -5.18
N ILE A 267 -3.12 24.57 -5.09
CA ILE A 267 -4.04 24.52 -6.23
C ILE A 267 -5.08 25.64 -6.10
N ALA A 268 -5.39 26.30 -7.20
CA ALA A 268 -6.52 27.23 -7.34
C ALA A 268 -7.60 26.59 -8.23
N PHE A 269 -8.83 26.51 -7.71
CA PHE A 269 -9.99 26.01 -8.45
C PHE A 269 -10.71 27.20 -9.08
N MET A 270 -10.37 27.52 -10.31
CA MET A 270 -10.94 28.64 -11.05
C MET A 270 -10.77 28.47 -12.55
N PRO A 271 -11.69 29.00 -13.40
CA PRO A 271 -11.44 29.11 -14.84
C PRO A 271 -10.29 30.10 -15.09
N TRP A 272 -9.42 29.78 -16.07
CA TRP A 272 -8.34 30.67 -16.44
C TRP A 272 -8.19 30.76 -17.95
N HIS A 273 -8.75 31.80 -18.56
CA HIS A 273 -8.67 32.13 -20.02
C HIS A 273 -9.01 30.91 -20.94
N GLY A 274 -9.78 29.95 -20.48
CA GLY A 274 -10.13 28.74 -21.25
C GLY A 274 -9.00 27.70 -21.37
N TYR A 275 -7.80 27.96 -20.86
CA TYR A 275 -6.67 27.00 -20.96
C TYR A 275 -6.81 25.78 -20.02
N ASN A 276 -7.73 25.83 -19.07
CA ASN A 276 -8.06 24.72 -18.19
C ASN A 276 -9.46 24.14 -18.50
N PHE A 277 -9.88 24.19 -19.78
CA PHE A 277 -11.16 23.63 -20.24
C PHE A 277 -11.17 22.10 -20.09
N GLU A 278 -12.29 21.55 -19.61
CA GLU A 278 -12.48 20.13 -19.28
C GLU A 278 -11.45 19.65 -18.24
N ASP A 279 -10.66 18.62 -18.58
CA ASP A 279 -9.67 17.99 -17.70
C ASP A 279 -8.25 18.61 -17.82
N SER A 280 -8.14 19.74 -18.53
CA SER A 280 -6.87 20.44 -18.70
C SER A 280 -6.40 21.08 -17.39
N ILE A 281 -5.12 20.95 -17.08
CA ILE A 281 -4.50 21.54 -15.89
C ILE A 281 -3.37 22.46 -16.32
N LEU A 282 -3.37 23.69 -15.79
CA LEU A 282 -2.26 24.62 -15.93
C LEU A 282 -1.31 24.48 -14.75
N ILE A 283 -0.04 24.40 -15.04
CA ILE A 283 1.02 24.39 -14.01
C ILE A 283 1.81 25.70 -14.04
N SER A 284 2.27 26.13 -12.87
CA SER A 284 3.13 27.30 -12.74
C SER A 284 4.53 26.99 -13.26
N ASP A 285 5.17 27.96 -13.93
CA ASP A 285 6.57 27.85 -14.34
C ASP A 285 7.54 27.58 -13.18
N ARG A 286 7.21 28.06 -11.98
CA ARG A 286 7.96 27.77 -10.76
C ARG A 286 8.11 26.29 -10.48
N LEU A 287 7.09 25.44 -10.75
CA LEU A 287 7.17 23.99 -10.55
C LEU A 287 8.23 23.35 -11.44
N VAL A 288 8.42 23.90 -12.65
CA VAL A 288 9.45 23.46 -13.58
C VAL A 288 10.82 23.94 -13.13
N GLN A 289 10.93 25.20 -12.69
CA GLN A 289 12.19 25.79 -12.23
C GLN A 289 12.73 25.16 -10.94
N GLU A 290 11.82 24.72 -10.04
CA GLU A 290 12.17 24.06 -8.78
C GLU A 290 12.32 22.53 -8.93
N ASP A 291 12.22 21.97 -10.14
CA ASP A 291 12.28 20.51 -10.42
C ASP A 291 11.29 19.67 -9.61
N LYS A 292 10.15 20.25 -9.22
CA LYS A 292 9.17 19.60 -8.34
C LYS A 292 8.57 18.33 -8.94
N LEU A 293 8.34 18.30 -10.25
CA LEU A 293 7.73 17.18 -10.97
C LEU A 293 8.73 16.44 -11.88
N THR A 294 10.01 16.74 -11.75
CA THR A 294 11.08 16.14 -12.55
C THR A 294 11.32 14.70 -12.13
N SER A 295 11.45 13.80 -13.11
CA SER A 295 11.72 12.39 -12.92
C SER A 295 12.93 11.92 -13.71
N ILE A 296 13.56 10.82 -13.29
CA ILE A 296 14.68 10.21 -13.97
C ILE A 296 14.19 8.92 -14.63
N HIS A 297 14.42 8.78 -15.94
CA HIS A 297 14.13 7.58 -16.68
C HIS A 297 15.43 6.97 -17.22
N ILE A 298 15.61 5.66 -17.01
CA ILE A 298 16.79 4.93 -17.44
C ILE A 298 16.33 3.98 -18.55
N VAL A 299 16.82 4.20 -19.75
CA VAL A 299 16.58 3.32 -20.90
C VAL A 299 17.83 2.51 -21.15
N GLU A 300 17.68 1.19 -21.28
CA GLU A 300 18.76 0.27 -21.62
C GLU A 300 18.57 -0.20 -23.06
N GLU A 301 19.53 0.12 -23.89
CA GLU A 301 19.56 -0.34 -25.28
C GLU A 301 20.67 -1.38 -25.44
N THR A 302 20.29 -2.54 -25.99
CA THR A 302 21.23 -3.64 -26.24
C THR A 302 21.46 -3.81 -27.73
N CYS A 303 22.72 -3.88 -28.11
CA CYS A 303 23.13 -4.16 -29.46
C CYS A 303 23.92 -5.47 -29.49
N THR A 304 23.50 -6.40 -30.34
CA THR A 304 24.16 -7.73 -30.44
C THR A 304 24.85 -7.84 -31.79
N SER A 305 26.16 -8.10 -31.75
CA SER A 305 26.91 -8.53 -32.92
C SER A 305 26.59 -9.98 -33.26
N ARG A 306 26.33 -10.29 -34.49
CA ARG A 306 26.05 -11.65 -34.98
C ARG A 306 26.78 -11.95 -36.26
N ASP A 307 27.27 -13.18 -36.40
CA ASP A 307 27.75 -13.72 -37.67
C ASP A 307 26.61 -13.73 -38.70
N THR A 308 26.87 -13.17 -39.84
CA THR A 308 25.93 -13.20 -40.98
C THR A 308 26.36 -14.20 -42.03
N LYS A 309 25.43 -14.65 -42.87
CA LYS A 309 25.76 -15.57 -44.02
C LYS A 309 26.65 -14.88 -45.07
N LEU A 310 26.81 -13.58 -45.00
CA LEU A 310 27.52 -12.74 -45.98
C LEU A 310 28.88 -12.24 -45.49
N GLY A 311 29.26 -12.48 -44.26
CA GLY A 311 30.52 -11.97 -43.71
C GLY A 311 30.67 -12.09 -42.20
N PRO A 312 31.76 -11.55 -41.61
CA PRO A 312 32.04 -11.61 -40.21
C PRO A 312 31.02 -10.76 -39.40
N ASP A 313 31.09 -10.89 -38.07
CA ASP A 313 30.22 -10.24 -37.10
C ASP A 313 29.80 -8.81 -37.46
N GLU A 314 28.51 -8.59 -37.63
CA GLU A 314 27.92 -7.27 -37.87
C GLU A 314 26.95 -6.87 -36.77
N ILE A 315 26.93 -5.58 -36.45
CA ILE A 315 25.93 -4.98 -35.58
C ILE A 315 24.67 -4.73 -36.40
N LEU A 316 23.62 -5.51 -36.12
CA LEU A 316 22.33 -5.37 -36.78
C LEU A 316 21.41 -4.47 -35.96
N SER A 317 20.95 -3.40 -36.55
CA SER A 317 19.89 -2.53 -36.01
C SER A 317 18.52 -3.03 -36.46
N LEU A 318 17.53 -2.95 -35.59
CA LEU A 318 16.12 -3.25 -35.93
C LEU A 318 15.59 -2.37 -37.07
N ILE A 319 16.18 -1.22 -37.30
CA ILE A 319 15.84 -0.32 -38.44
C ILE A 319 16.24 -0.92 -39.79
N HIS A 320 17.23 -1.80 -39.83
CA HIS A 320 17.73 -2.44 -41.05
C HIS A 320 17.11 -3.83 -41.29
N ILE A 321 16.26 -4.28 -40.39
CA ILE A 321 15.50 -5.54 -40.51
C ILE A 321 14.07 -5.24 -40.95
#